data_185368aee7649910cfc1409c2466812d
#
_entry.id   185368aee7649910cfc1409c2466812d
#
_cell.length_a   1.000
_cell.length_b   1.000
_cell.length_c   1.000
_cell.angle_alpha   90.00
_cell.angle_beta   90.00
_cell.angle_gamma   90.00
#
_symmetry.space_group_name_H-M   'P 1'
#
loop_
_entity.id
_entity.type
_entity.pdbx_description
1 polymer ?
#
loop_
_entity_poly.entity_id
_entity_poly.type
_entity_poly.pdbx_seq_one_letter_code
_entity_poly.pdbx_strand_id
1 'polypeptide(L)'
;MMEQDNLTKKRPQKRMKKKITPRQKLRCLLLVLAALLFICLLAVVGWKHFQDSRQAQLQGKIDAVQNGSSESFTQSSPDIPLYVLLVGVDNDAPQHANFIGVAAVNRDKKQVDFIMLPDNTKITGRKEKGIQELQDVYSEGGLPLLRAVVEDIFHIPIPFYAEFTEETFGKMIDMSGGMPMYVEKNMYHADAAGETDINLYQGYQNLDGQEAVGYMRYIDSDGYLSRTQRQERFVKEFYNERENHFGIANAIFMYRFWNQVQSNISAKDMAALAFDFKNVPVSAIHFYIL
;
A
#
# COMPACT_ATOMS: atom_id res chain seq x y z
N MET A 1 66.18 50.02 37.66
CA MET A 1 65.29 51.11 37.35
C MET A 1 63.96 50.47 36.95
N MET A 2 63.04 50.63 37.89
CA MET A 2 61.70 49.95 37.82
C MET A 2 60.76 50.68 36.94
N GLU A 3 59.94 49.97 36.14
CA GLU A 3 58.67 50.48 35.64
C GLU A 3 57.61 49.39 35.65
N GLN A 4 56.61 49.66 36.49
CA GLN A 4 55.50 48.78 36.72
C GLN A 4 54.41 49.05 35.66
N ASP A 5 54.04 48.03 34.86
CA ASP A 5 52.91 48.13 33.98
C ASP A 5 51.62 47.62 34.69
N ASN A 6 50.75 48.61 34.96
CA ASN A 6 49.45 48.40 35.59
C ASN A 6 48.42 47.93 34.56
N LEU A 7 48.18 46.65 34.45
CA LEU A 7 47.09 46.08 33.63
C LEU A 7 45.75 46.17 34.40
N THR A 8 44.96 47.18 34.08
CA THR A 8 43.59 47.34 34.59
C THR A 8 42.65 46.31 33.91
N LYS A 9 42.33 45.25 34.62
CA LYS A 9 41.25 44.29 34.24
C LYS A 9 39.89 44.98 34.26
N LYS A 10 39.29 45.26 33.06
CA LYS A 10 37.90 45.67 32.95
C LYS A 10 36.98 44.50 33.34
N ARG A 11 36.20 44.66 34.38
CA ARG A 11 35.14 43.73 34.79
C ARG A 11 34.03 43.73 33.75
N PRO A 12 33.44 42.56 33.38
CA PRO A 12 32.34 42.51 32.47
C PRO A 12 31.08 43.11 33.11
N GLN A 13 30.52 44.13 32.44
CA GLN A 13 29.26 44.74 32.85
C GLN A 13 28.12 43.70 32.76
N LYS A 14 27.52 43.38 33.91
CA LYS A 14 26.33 42.53 34.04
C LYS A 14 25.16 43.27 33.37
N ARG A 15 24.70 42.78 32.18
CA ARG A 15 23.48 43.30 31.53
C ARG A 15 22.32 43.17 32.48
N MET A 16 21.82 44.26 33.01
CA MET A 16 20.60 44.29 33.85
C MET A 16 19.42 43.85 32.99
N LYS A 17 18.81 42.73 33.32
CA LYS A 17 17.52 42.31 32.74
C LYS A 17 16.47 43.35 33.11
N LYS A 18 15.96 44.08 32.10
CA LYS A 18 14.86 45.03 32.27
C LYS A 18 13.67 44.29 32.90
N LYS A 19 13.29 44.67 34.12
CA LYS A 19 12.10 44.13 34.78
C LYS A 19 10.87 44.57 33.99
N ILE A 20 10.13 43.59 33.46
CA ILE A 20 8.88 43.81 32.72
C ILE A 20 7.85 44.38 33.68
N THR A 21 7.28 45.54 33.35
CA THR A 21 6.29 46.20 34.19
C THR A 21 4.97 45.40 34.24
N PRO A 22 4.16 45.49 35.31
CA PRO A 22 2.89 44.77 35.44
C PRO A 22 1.95 44.98 34.22
N ARG A 23 1.95 46.19 33.66
CA ARG A 23 1.19 46.54 32.45
C ARG A 23 1.68 45.82 31.21
N GLN A 24 2.98 45.61 31.08
CA GLN A 24 3.57 44.83 29.97
C GLN A 24 3.24 43.31 30.10
N LYS A 25 3.28 42.77 31.32
CA LYS A 25 2.85 41.39 31.59
C LYS A 25 1.36 41.16 31.23
N LEU A 26 0.50 42.10 31.57
CA LEU A 26 -0.92 42.06 31.24
C LEU A 26 -1.14 42.10 29.72
N ARG A 27 -0.44 42.97 29.00
CA ARG A 27 -0.51 43.03 27.52
C ARG A 27 -0.01 41.77 26.87
N CYS A 28 1.09 41.17 27.31
CA CYS A 28 1.58 39.89 26.84
C CYS A 28 0.55 38.76 27.10
N LEU A 29 -0.07 38.74 28.28
CA LEU A 29 -1.11 37.77 28.62
C LEU A 29 -2.32 37.89 27.71
N LEU A 30 -2.78 39.12 27.45
CA LEU A 30 -3.92 39.39 26.54
C LEU A 30 -3.58 38.97 25.09
N LEU A 31 -2.36 39.21 24.61
CA LEU A 31 -1.93 38.76 23.28
C LEU A 31 -1.89 37.24 23.16
N VAL A 32 -1.40 36.55 24.20
CA VAL A 32 -1.39 35.07 24.24
C VAL A 32 -2.82 34.53 24.27
N LEU A 33 -3.71 35.13 25.06
CA LEU A 33 -5.12 34.73 25.08
C LEU A 33 -5.81 34.99 23.73
N ALA A 34 -5.54 36.11 23.08
CA ALA A 34 -6.07 36.41 21.74
C ALA A 34 -5.55 35.41 20.68
N ALA A 35 -4.26 35.04 20.75
CA ALA A 35 -3.67 34.04 19.86
C ALA A 35 -4.28 32.65 20.07
N LEU A 36 -4.51 32.24 21.33
CA LEU A 36 -5.20 30.98 21.67
C LEU A 36 -6.64 30.96 21.17
N LEU A 37 -7.39 32.06 21.35
CA LEU A 37 -8.76 32.19 20.82
C LEU A 37 -8.77 32.11 19.31
N PHE A 38 -7.80 32.75 18.62
CA PHE A 38 -7.68 32.67 17.17
C PHE A 38 -7.37 31.25 16.67
N ILE A 39 -6.47 30.52 17.36
CA ILE A 39 -6.16 29.13 17.04
C ILE A 39 -7.39 28.23 17.25
N CYS A 40 -8.15 28.43 18.36
CA CYS A 40 -9.39 27.71 18.61
C CYS A 40 -10.43 28.00 17.52
N LEU A 41 -10.54 29.24 17.08
CA LEU A 41 -11.48 29.65 16.02
C LEU A 41 -11.11 29.02 14.68
N LEU A 42 -9.81 28.96 14.33
CA LEU A 42 -9.33 28.25 13.15
C LEU A 42 -9.61 26.74 13.25
N ALA A 43 -9.42 26.14 14.43
CA ALA A 43 -9.70 24.73 14.66
C ALA A 43 -11.21 24.43 14.49
N VAL A 44 -12.10 25.30 15.01
CA VAL A 44 -13.56 25.16 14.86
C VAL A 44 -13.98 25.32 13.40
N VAL A 45 -13.42 26.30 12.68
CA VAL A 45 -13.71 26.51 11.25
C VAL A 45 -13.20 25.34 10.42
N GLY A 46 -11.99 24.87 10.71
CA GLY A 46 -11.40 23.68 10.05
C GLY A 46 -12.23 22.42 10.32
N TRP A 47 -12.69 22.24 11.57
CA TRP A 47 -13.57 21.13 11.94
C TRP A 47 -14.93 21.21 11.22
N LYS A 48 -15.53 22.40 11.16
CA LYS A 48 -16.79 22.61 10.43
C LYS A 48 -16.61 22.34 8.94
N HIS A 49 -15.56 22.86 8.34
CA HIS A 49 -15.26 22.59 6.91
C HIS A 49 -15.01 21.10 6.64
N PHE A 50 -14.36 20.39 7.57
CA PHE A 50 -14.19 18.94 7.49
C PHE A 50 -15.53 18.20 7.60
N GLN A 51 -16.42 18.61 8.50
CA GLN A 51 -17.77 18.07 8.65
C GLN A 51 -18.62 18.33 7.40
N ASP A 52 -18.60 19.56 6.87
CA ASP A 52 -19.36 19.94 5.67
C ASP A 52 -18.87 19.19 4.44
N SER A 53 -17.55 18.97 4.33
CA SER A 53 -16.96 18.15 3.27
C SER A 53 -17.37 16.67 3.37
N ARG A 54 -17.47 16.13 4.59
CA ARG A 54 -18.00 14.78 4.83
C ARG A 54 -19.47 14.67 4.45
N GLN A 55 -20.29 15.64 4.83
CA GLN A 55 -21.73 15.64 4.50
C GLN A 55 -21.95 15.80 2.99
N ALA A 56 -21.21 16.67 2.31
CA ALA A 56 -21.26 16.81 0.86
C ALA A 56 -20.82 15.53 0.12
N GLN A 57 -19.82 14.83 0.64
CA GLN A 57 -19.42 13.50 0.15
C GLN A 57 -20.53 12.46 0.39
N LEU A 58 -21.17 12.45 1.55
CA LEU A 58 -22.28 11.55 1.87
C LEU A 58 -23.48 11.82 0.95
N GLN A 59 -23.81 13.08 0.70
CA GLN A 59 -24.93 13.46 -0.17
C GLN A 59 -24.65 13.08 -1.62
N GLY A 60 -23.45 13.39 -2.16
CA GLY A 60 -23.06 12.98 -3.51
C GLY A 60 -23.03 11.46 -3.72
N LYS A 61 -22.93 10.74 -2.63
CA LYS A 61 -22.94 9.28 -2.57
C LYS A 61 -24.36 8.69 -2.55
N ILE A 62 -25.27 9.32 -1.81
CA ILE A 62 -26.70 8.96 -1.83
C ILE A 62 -27.25 9.15 -3.24
N ASP A 63 -26.87 10.26 -3.88
CA ASP A 63 -27.27 10.57 -5.27
C ASP A 63 -26.69 9.58 -6.27
N ALA A 64 -25.45 9.07 -6.04
CA ALA A 64 -24.80 8.08 -6.87
C ALA A 64 -25.43 6.67 -6.76
N VAL A 65 -25.85 6.27 -5.56
CA VAL A 65 -26.58 5.01 -5.30
C VAL A 65 -27.96 5.06 -5.95
N GLN A 66 -28.65 6.18 -5.88
CA GLN A 66 -29.96 6.37 -6.53
C GLN A 66 -29.88 6.34 -8.07
N ASN A 67 -28.72 6.72 -8.64
CA ASN A 67 -28.48 6.76 -10.09
C ASN A 67 -27.73 5.53 -10.64
N GLY A 68 -27.56 4.45 -9.88
CA GLY A 68 -26.99 3.18 -10.32
C GLY A 68 -25.48 3.19 -10.60
N SER A 69 -24.73 4.15 -10.02
CA SER A 69 -23.28 4.19 -10.09
C SER A 69 -22.64 3.34 -8.96
N SER A 70 -21.62 2.57 -9.33
CA SER A 70 -20.91 1.59 -8.50
C SER A 70 -20.61 2.07 -7.07
N GLU A 71 -20.85 1.20 -6.09
CA GLU A 71 -20.46 1.38 -4.69
C GLU A 71 -19.02 1.90 -4.59
N SER A 72 -18.80 3.00 -3.87
CA SER A 72 -17.44 3.43 -3.64
C SER A 72 -16.78 2.55 -2.57
N PHE A 73 -15.50 2.26 -2.75
CA PHE A 73 -14.68 1.41 -1.88
C PHE A 73 -14.82 1.73 -0.38
N THR A 74 -15.02 3.00 -0.03
CA THR A 74 -15.17 3.45 1.36
C THR A 74 -16.58 3.39 1.90
N GLN A 75 -17.59 3.07 1.07
CA GLN A 75 -19.02 3.12 1.46
C GLN A 75 -19.63 1.78 1.81
N SER A 76 -18.99 0.68 1.47
CA SER A 76 -19.49 -0.63 1.86
C SER A 76 -19.66 -0.70 3.38
N SER A 77 -20.73 -1.37 3.81
CA SER A 77 -21.00 -1.59 5.22
C SER A 77 -19.75 -2.15 5.90
N PRO A 78 -19.32 -1.59 7.04
CA PRO A 78 -18.08 -2.04 7.69
C PRO A 78 -18.09 -3.53 8.04
N ASP A 79 -19.25 -4.10 8.30
CA ASP A 79 -19.43 -5.52 8.67
C ASP A 79 -19.22 -6.50 7.50
N ILE A 80 -19.29 -6.01 6.26
CA ILE A 80 -19.13 -6.85 5.06
C ILE A 80 -17.70 -6.69 4.54
N PRO A 81 -16.95 -7.81 4.34
CA PRO A 81 -15.63 -7.74 3.75
C PRO A 81 -15.65 -7.11 2.35
N LEU A 82 -14.66 -6.28 2.08
CA LEU A 82 -14.39 -5.77 0.74
C LEU A 82 -13.61 -6.81 -0.04
N TYR A 83 -14.15 -7.29 -1.14
CA TYR A 83 -13.45 -8.24 -2.00
C TYR A 83 -12.72 -7.49 -3.11
N VAL A 84 -11.41 -7.73 -3.19
CA VAL A 84 -10.51 -7.12 -4.17
C VAL A 84 -9.77 -8.20 -4.92
N LEU A 85 -9.91 -8.26 -6.25
CA LEU A 85 -9.10 -9.11 -7.09
C LEU A 85 -7.75 -8.44 -7.36
N LEU A 86 -6.66 -9.11 -7.01
CA LEU A 86 -5.30 -8.68 -7.27
C LEU A 86 -4.70 -9.54 -8.38
N VAL A 87 -4.25 -8.90 -9.45
CA VAL A 87 -3.71 -9.59 -10.62
C VAL A 87 -2.33 -9.02 -10.95
N GLY A 88 -1.34 -9.89 -11.03
CA GLY A 88 -0.02 -9.58 -11.59
C GLY A 88 0.06 -10.13 -13.01
N VAL A 89 0.45 -9.29 -13.97
CA VAL A 89 0.58 -9.67 -15.36
C VAL A 89 2.04 -9.56 -15.82
N ASP A 90 2.44 -10.48 -16.68
CA ASP A 90 3.75 -10.48 -17.31
C ASP A 90 3.83 -9.46 -18.47
N ASN A 91 5.00 -9.37 -19.07
CA ASN A 91 5.26 -8.52 -20.23
C ASN A 91 5.20 -9.31 -21.57
N ASP A 92 4.74 -10.55 -21.54
CA ASP A 92 4.67 -11.40 -22.72
C ASP A 92 3.59 -10.94 -23.71
N ALA A 93 3.61 -11.49 -24.89
CA ALA A 93 2.58 -11.23 -25.92
C ALA A 93 2.06 -12.57 -26.48
N PRO A 94 0.84 -13.01 -26.15
CA PRO A 94 -0.14 -12.33 -25.27
C PRO A 94 0.26 -12.33 -23.79
N GLN A 95 -0.20 -11.33 -23.03
CA GLN A 95 0.02 -11.24 -21.59
C GLN A 95 -0.71 -12.35 -20.83
N HIS A 96 -0.08 -12.89 -19.79
CA HIS A 96 -0.68 -13.86 -18.88
C HIS A 96 -0.72 -13.31 -17.46
N ALA A 97 -1.71 -13.77 -16.70
CA ALA A 97 -1.76 -13.50 -15.28
C ALA A 97 -0.89 -14.53 -14.53
N ASN A 98 0.22 -14.10 -13.97
CA ASN A 98 1.16 -14.96 -13.22
C ASN A 98 1.04 -14.79 -11.70
N PHE A 99 0.16 -13.90 -11.24
CA PHE A 99 -0.23 -13.73 -9.85
C PHE A 99 -1.74 -13.46 -9.80
N ILE A 100 -2.48 -14.29 -9.10
CA ILE A 100 -3.93 -14.16 -8.97
C ILE A 100 -4.29 -14.35 -7.50
N GLY A 101 -4.92 -13.34 -6.90
CA GLY A 101 -5.32 -13.41 -5.51
C GLY A 101 -6.60 -12.61 -5.24
N VAL A 102 -7.37 -13.06 -4.26
CA VAL A 102 -8.54 -12.34 -3.76
C VAL A 102 -8.27 -11.93 -2.31
N ALA A 103 -8.28 -10.64 -2.04
CA ALA A 103 -8.22 -10.10 -0.70
C ALA A 103 -9.63 -9.81 -0.18
N ALA A 104 -10.03 -10.42 0.93
CA ALA A 104 -11.23 -10.10 1.68
C ALA A 104 -10.83 -9.21 2.87
N VAL A 105 -11.06 -7.91 2.75
CA VAL A 105 -10.65 -6.90 3.72
C VAL A 105 -11.81 -6.58 4.67
N ASN A 106 -11.70 -7.02 5.92
CA ASN A 106 -12.65 -6.68 6.97
C ASN A 106 -12.12 -5.48 7.76
N ARG A 107 -12.73 -4.32 7.57
CA ARG A 107 -12.27 -3.07 8.18
C ARG A 107 -12.57 -2.96 9.67
N ASP A 108 -13.69 -3.54 10.13
CA ASP A 108 -14.07 -3.51 11.54
C ASP A 108 -13.17 -4.42 12.38
N LYS A 109 -12.95 -5.63 11.89
CA LYS A 109 -12.09 -6.61 12.57
C LYS A 109 -10.60 -6.34 12.38
N LYS A 110 -10.25 -5.40 11.48
CA LYS A 110 -8.86 -5.15 11.06
C LYS A 110 -8.16 -6.44 10.62
N GLN A 111 -8.84 -7.22 9.79
CA GLN A 111 -8.40 -8.51 9.30
C GLN A 111 -8.42 -8.54 7.78
N VAL A 112 -7.45 -9.24 7.19
CA VAL A 112 -7.43 -9.52 5.75
C VAL A 112 -7.28 -11.03 5.57
N ASP A 113 -8.20 -11.63 4.85
CA ASP A 113 -8.06 -13.01 4.34
C ASP A 113 -7.62 -12.93 2.88
N PHE A 114 -6.44 -13.46 2.60
CA PHE A 114 -5.82 -13.40 1.29
C PHE A 114 -5.80 -14.80 0.67
N ILE A 115 -6.60 -14.99 -0.37
CA ILE A 115 -6.74 -16.28 -1.03
C ILE A 115 -6.01 -16.22 -2.36
N MET A 116 -4.95 -17.02 -2.49
CA MET A 116 -4.13 -17.11 -3.70
C MET A 116 -4.57 -18.30 -4.55
N LEU A 117 -4.69 -18.04 -5.83
CA LEU A 117 -4.98 -19.06 -6.83
C LEU A 117 -3.72 -19.30 -7.67
N PRO A 118 -3.17 -20.52 -7.68
CA PRO A 118 -2.14 -20.85 -8.64
C PRO A 118 -2.64 -20.56 -10.06
N ASP A 119 -1.84 -19.91 -10.85
CA ASP A 119 -2.24 -19.46 -12.19
C ASP A 119 -2.51 -20.63 -13.16
N ASN A 120 -1.93 -21.80 -12.89
CA ASN A 120 -2.26 -23.06 -13.57
C ASN A 120 -3.48 -23.81 -13.00
N THR A 121 -4.26 -23.17 -12.12
CA THR A 121 -5.51 -23.76 -11.63
C THR A 121 -6.42 -24.08 -12.80
N LYS A 122 -6.83 -25.36 -12.89
CA LYS A 122 -7.65 -25.87 -13.98
C LYS A 122 -9.12 -25.57 -13.73
N ILE A 123 -9.74 -24.98 -14.72
CA ILE A 123 -11.17 -24.69 -14.74
C ILE A 123 -11.83 -25.35 -15.94
N THR A 124 -13.11 -25.64 -15.81
CA THR A 124 -13.90 -26.05 -16.97
C THR A 124 -14.17 -24.80 -17.83
N GLY A 125 -13.60 -24.80 -19.01
CA GLY A 125 -13.77 -23.68 -19.96
C GLY A 125 -15.23 -23.48 -20.34
N ARG A 126 -15.58 -22.24 -20.62
CA ARG A 126 -16.92 -21.88 -21.09
C ARG A 126 -17.14 -22.42 -22.50
N LYS A 127 -18.33 -23.00 -22.74
CA LYS A 127 -18.75 -23.59 -24.01
C LYS A 127 -17.87 -24.80 -24.39
N GLU A 128 -17.33 -24.82 -25.60
CA GLU A 128 -16.63 -25.98 -26.16
C GLU A 128 -15.10 -25.99 -25.90
N LYS A 129 -14.60 -25.08 -25.06
CA LYS A 129 -13.16 -24.91 -24.86
C LYS A 129 -12.47 -25.98 -24.01
N GLY A 130 -13.25 -26.83 -23.34
CA GLY A 130 -12.68 -27.89 -22.50
C GLY A 130 -12.04 -27.36 -21.20
N ILE A 131 -10.94 -27.99 -20.76
CA ILE A 131 -10.20 -27.58 -19.56
C ILE A 131 -9.22 -26.46 -19.95
N GLN A 132 -9.22 -25.36 -19.19
CA GLN A 132 -8.33 -24.22 -19.34
C GLN A 132 -7.60 -23.94 -18.01
N GLU A 133 -6.51 -23.23 -18.08
CA GLU A 133 -5.82 -22.70 -16.88
C GLU A 133 -6.20 -21.22 -16.67
N LEU A 134 -6.14 -20.75 -15.41
CA LEU A 134 -6.52 -19.36 -15.11
C LEU A 134 -5.64 -18.33 -15.84
N GLN A 135 -4.34 -18.63 -16.05
CA GLN A 135 -3.46 -17.78 -16.82
C GLN A 135 -3.95 -17.58 -18.27
N ASP A 136 -4.53 -18.62 -18.89
CA ASP A 136 -5.04 -18.55 -20.27
C ASP A 136 -6.32 -17.72 -20.33
N VAL A 137 -7.12 -17.70 -19.27
CA VAL A 137 -8.34 -16.89 -19.21
C VAL A 137 -8.01 -15.40 -19.31
N TYR A 138 -6.92 -14.98 -18.66
CA TYR A 138 -6.49 -13.57 -18.79
C TYR A 138 -6.04 -13.25 -20.21
N SER A 139 -5.24 -14.07 -20.84
CA SER A 139 -4.76 -13.84 -22.21
C SER A 139 -5.89 -13.82 -23.25
N GLU A 140 -7.03 -14.49 -22.98
CA GLU A 140 -8.19 -14.51 -23.86
C GLU A 140 -9.12 -13.31 -23.74
N GLY A 141 -9.33 -12.78 -22.55
CA GLY A 141 -10.32 -11.74 -22.32
C GLY A 141 -9.94 -10.72 -21.25
N GLY A 142 -8.67 -10.70 -20.87
CA GLY A 142 -8.11 -9.75 -19.91
C GLY A 142 -8.76 -9.84 -18.53
N LEU A 143 -8.58 -8.78 -17.77
CA LEU A 143 -9.12 -8.65 -16.41
C LEU A 143 -10.65 -8.88 -16.32
N PRO A 144 -11.49 -8.38 -17.23
CA PRO A 144 -12.94 -8.60 -17.12
C PRO A 144 -13.34 -10.08 -17.16
N LEU A 145 -12.71 -10.87 -18.04
CA LEU A 145 -12.98 -12.29 -18.14
C LEU A 145 -12.42 -13.05 -16.93
N LEU A 146 -11.19 -12.77 -16.52
CA LEU A 146 -10.57 -13.38 -15.34
C LEU A 146 -11.43 -13.11 -14.09
N ARG A 147 -11.85 -11.84 -13.88
CA ARG A 147 -12.72 -11.48 -12.76
C ARG A 147 -14.01 -12.29 -12.75
N ALA A 148 -14.70 -12.38 -13.89
CA ALA A 148 -15.94 -13.14 -13.99
C ALA A 148 -15.75 -14.63 -13.68
N VAL A 149 -14.62 -15.22 -14.06
CA VAL A 149 -14.29 -16.62 -13.74
C VAL A 149 -13.99 -16.78 -12.24
N VAL A 150 -13.24 -15.84 -11.63
CA VAL A 150 -12.94 -15.89 -10.19
C VAL A 150 -14.20 -15.67 -9.36
N GLU A 151 -15.11 -14.77 -9.76
CA GLU A 151 -16.43 -14.60 -9.14
C GLU A 151 -17.26 -15.90 -9.20
N ASP A 152 -17.15 -16.64 -10.31
CA ASP A 152 -17.83 -17.93 -10.49
C ASP A 152 -17.23 -19.04 -9.61
N ILE A 153 -15.90 -19.06 -9.43
CA ILE A 153 -15.22 -20.01 -8.54
C ILE A 153 -15.65 -19.80 -7.08
N PHE A 154 -15.70 -18.56 -6.61
CA PHE A 154 -16.00 -18.25 -5.21
C PHE A 154 -17.50 -18.09 -4.92
N HIS A 155 -18.34 -17.96 -5.95
CA HIS A 155 -19.76 -17.62 -5.86
C HIS A 155 -20.03 -16.32 -5.08
N ILE A 156 -19.13 -15.35 -5.20
CA ILE A 156 -19.25 -14.02 -4.60
C ILE A 156 -18.95 -12.93 -5.65
N PRO A 157 -19.60 -11.75 -5.56
CA PRO A 157 -19.21 -10.62 -6.37
C PRO A 157 -17.88 -10.04 -5.88
N ILE A 158 -16.99 -9.70 -6.82
CA ILE A 158 -15.70 -9.05 -6.54
C ILE A 158 -15.68 -7.69 -7.24
N PRO A 159 -16.26 -6.65 -6.61
CA PRO A 159 -16.47 -5.35 -7.25
C PRO A 159 -15.18 -4.57 -7.48
N PHE A 160 -14.12 -4.87 -6.71
CA PHE A 160 -12.87 -4.12 -6.74
C PHE A 160 -11.74 -4.96 -7.33
N TYR A 161 -10.80 -4.26 -7.99
CA TYR A 161 -9.62 -4.90 -8.55
C TYR A 161 -8.40 -3.98 -8.52
N ALA A 162 -7.23 -4.61 -8.57
CA ALA A 162 -5.97 -3.97 -8.87
C ALA A 162 -5.11 -4.87 -9.75
N GLU A 163 -4.62 -4.32 -10.84
CA GLU A 163 -3.77 -4.99 -11.81
C GLU A 163 -2.38 -4.36 -11.80
N PHE A 164 -1.38 -5.20 -11.67
CA PHE A 164 0.03 -4.81 -11.58
C PHE A 164 0.79 -5.41 -12.74
N THR A 165 1.50 -4.59 -13.49
CA THR A 165 2.52 -5.08 -14.41
C THR A 165 3.81 -5.37 -13.64
N GLU A 166 4.71 -6.15 -14.21
CA GLU A 166 6.04 -6.37 -13.65
C GLU A 166 6.79 -5.05 -13.40
N GLU A 167 6.66 -4.10 -14.34
CA GLU A 167 7.25 -2.77 -14.19
C GLU A 167 6.69 -2.02 -12.98
N THR A 168 5.35 -2.02 -12.82
CA THR A 168 4.69 -1.34 -11.70
C THR A 168 5.07 -1.98 -10.37
N PHE A 169 5.13 -3.31 -10.32
CA PHE A 169 5.56 -4.05 -9.14
C PHE A 169 7.02 -3.75 -8.78
N GLY A 170 7.94 -3.82 -9.75
CA GLY A 170 9.35 -3.47 -9.54
C GLY A 170 9.52 -2.05 -9.00
N LYS A 171 8.83 -1.07 -9.59
CA LYS A 171 8.82 0.33 -9.08
C LYS A 171 8.32 0.45 -7.66
N MET A 172 7.33 -0.37 -7.25
CA MET A 172 6.86 -0.40 -5.86
C MET A 172 7.98 -0.79 -4.91
N ILE A 173 8.75 -1.82 -5.27
CA ILE A 173 9.86 -2.31 -4.45
C ILE A 173 10.97 -1.26 -4.39
N ASP A 174 11.35 -0.66 -5.51
CA ASP A 174 12.35 0.41 -5.53
C ASP A 174 11.94 1.62 -4.70
N MET A 175 10.66 2.02 -4.80
CA MET A 175 10.10 3.11 -3.99
C MET A 175 10.10 2.79 -2.48
N SER A 176 10.07 1.52 -2.10
CA SER A 176 10.15 1.10 -0.69
C SER A 176 11.59 1.01 -0.17
N GLY A 177 12.59 1.14 -1.04
CA GLY A 177 14.02 1.00 -0.69
C GLY A 177 14.56 -0.42 -0.85
N GLY A 178 13.86 -1.25 -1.63
CA GLY A 178 14.14 -2.67 -1.79
C GLY A 178 13.31 -3.54 -0.86
N MET A 179 13.51 -4.85 -0.98
CA MET A 179 12.83 -5.87 -0.18
C MET A 179 13.85 -6.77 0.52
N PRO A 180 14.11 -6.56 1.82
CA PRO A 180 14.99 -7.46 2.56
C PRO A 180 14.29 -8.80 2.80
N MET A 181 14.88 -9.89 2.30
CA MET A 181 14.32 -11.22 2.49
C MET A 181 15.34 -12.34 2.36
N TYR A 182 14.97 -13.52 2.79
CA TYR A 182 15.74 -14.73 2.60
C TYR A 182 15.31 -15.45 1.32
N VAL A 183 16.20 -15.54 0.34
CA VAL A 183 16.02 -16.34 -0.87
C VAL A 183 16.38 -17.79 -0.55
N GLU A 184 15.42 -18.70 -0.72
CA GLU A 184 15.51 -20.07 -0.22
C GLU A 184 16.45 -20.98 -1.02
N LYS A 185 16.74 -20.64 -2.27
CA LYS A 185 17.64 -21.36 -3.17
C LYS A 185 18.19 -20.45 -4.25
N ASN A 186 19.24 -20.89 -4.94
CA ASN A 186 19.69 -20.18 -6.14
C ASN A 186 18.61 -20.26 -7.22
N MET A 187 18.29 -19.13 -7.83
CA MET A 187 17.30 -19.00 -8.90
C MET A 187 18.00 -18.42 -10.13
N TYR A 188 18.01 -19.19 -11.18
CA TYR A 188 18.60 -18.78 -12.44
C TYR A 188 17.66 -19.08 -13.59
N HIS A 189 17.47 -18.11 -14.44
CA HIS A 189 16.71 -18.24 -15.68
C HIS A 189 17.36 -17.38 -16.76
N ALA A 190 17.38 -17.91 -17.98
CA ALA A 190 17.76 -17.16 -19.17
C ALA A 190 16.55 -17.15 -20.13
N ASP A 191 16.31 -16.02 -20.75
CA ASP A 191 15.22 -15.84 -21.71
C ASP A 191 15.51 -16.61 -23.04
N ALA A 192 14.57 -16.53 -23.97
CA ALA A 192 14.70 -17.20 -25.27
C ALA A 192 15.86 -16.67 -26.13
N ALA A 193 16.38 -15.47 -25.87
CA ALA A 193 17.56 -14.90 -26.50
C ALA A 193 18.86 -15.37 -25.83
N GLY A 194 18.76 -16.06 -24.69
CA GLY A 194 19.90 -16.52 -23.88
C GLY A 194 20.44 -15.46 -22.93
N GLU A 195 19.73 -14.34 -22.77
CA GLU A 195 20.07 -13.32 -21.79
C GLU A 195 19.52 -13.70 -20.42
N THR A 196 20.34 -13.50 -19.38
CA THR A 196 19.95 -13.82 -18.00
C THR A 196 18.96 -12.77 -17.49
N ASP A 197 17.74 -13.19 -17.24
CA ASP A 197 16.68 -12.34 -16.69
C ASP A 197 16.40 -12.60 -15.20
N ILE A 198 16.81 -13.76 -14.65
CA ILE A 198 16.77 -14.04 -13.22
C ILE A 198 18.12 -14.62 -12.77
N ASN A 199 18.74 -14.00 -11.78
CA ASN A 199 19.98 -14.47 -11.19
C ASN A 199 20.04 -14.10 -9.69
N LEU A 200 19.43 -14.93 -8.85
CA LEU A 200 19.38 -14.73 -7.41
C LEU A 200 20.14 -15.85 -6.70
N TYR A 201 20.92 -15.47 -5.70
CA TYR A 201 21.65 -16.43 -4.88
C TYR A 201 20.87 -16.77 -3.61
N GLN A 202 21.07 -17.97 -3.10
CA GLN A 202 20.51 -18.38 -1.81
C GLN A 202 21.07 -17.50 -0.69
N GLY A 203 20.22 -17.05 0.25
CA GLY A 203 20.62 -16.31 1.46
C GLY A 203 19.82 -15.03 1.69
N TYR A 204 20.21 -14.30 2.72
CA TYR A 204 19.62 -13.00 3.01
C TYR A 204 20.18 -11.95 2.07
N GLN A 205 19.29 -11.21 1.41
CA GLN A 205 19.64 -10.10 0.53
C GLN A 205 18.52 -9.06 0.50
N ASN A 206 18.83 -7.87 0.03
CA ASN A 206 17.84 -6.83 -0.20
C ASN A 206 17.57 -6.79 -1.70
N LEU A 207 16.43 -7.33 -2.12
CA LEU A 207 16.05 -7.39 -3.53
C LEU A 207 15.65 -6.00 -4.02
N ASP A 208 16.20 -5.56 -5.13
CA ASP A 208 15.69 -4.42 -5.88
C ASP A 208 14.42 -4.79 -6.66
N GLY A 209 13.85 -3.84 -7.41
CA GLY A 209 12.63 -4.06 -8.16
C GLY A 209 12.74 -5.17 -9.19
N GLN A 210 13.85 -5.26 -9.92
CA GLN A 210 14.07 -6.29 -10.93
C GLN A 210 14.28 -7.67 -10.29
N GLU A 211 15.08 -7.74 -9.25
CA GLU A 211 15.31 -8.95 -8.48
C GLU A 211 14.03 -9.48 -7.83
N ALA A 212 13.20 -8.59 -7.30
CA ALA A 212 11.90 -8.95 -6.73
C ALA A 212 10.93 -9.49 -7.80
N VAL A 213 10.88 -8.88 -8.98
CA VAL A 213 10.12 -9.42 -10.14
C VAL A 213 10.62 -10.81 -10.48
N GLY A 214 11.94 -11.00 -10.60
CA GLY A 214 12.55 -12.30 -10.86
C GLY A 214 12.18 -13.34 -9.80
N TYR A 215 12.24 -12.97 -8.52
CA TYR A 215 11.85 -13.83 -7.41
C TYR A 215 10.38 -14.28 -7.48
N MET A 216 9.48 -13.38 -7.84
CA MET A 216 8.04 -13.65 -7.96
C MET A 216 7.70 -14.51 -9.18
N ARG A 217 8.45 -14.35 -10.27
CA ARG A 217 8.24 -15.09 -11.54
C ARG A 217 8.84 -16.47 -11.54
N TYR A 218 9.96 -16.65 -10.84
CA TYR A 218 10.76 -17.87 -10.94
C TYR A 218 9.93 -19.14 -10.77
N ILE A 219 10.12 -20.07 -11.71
CA ILE A 219 9.51 -21.39 -11.69
C ILE A 219 10.59 -22.40 -12.10
N ASP A 220 10.61 -23.53 -11.43
CA ASP A 220 11.51 -24.63 -11.72
C ASP A 220 10.77 -25.98 -11.59
N SER A 221 11.54 -27.06 -11.35
CA SER A 221 10.98 -28.42 -11.18
C SER A 221 9.98 -28.54 -10.03
N ASP A 222 9.97 -27.60 -9.06
CA ASP A 222 9.03 -27.58 -7.94
C ASP A 222 7.62 -27.09 -8.38
N GLY A 223 7.53 -26.44 -9.55
CA GLY A 223 6.30 -26.13 -10.24
C GLY A 223 5.53 -24.90 -9.70
N TYR A 224 4.30 -24.77 -10.16
CA TYR A 224 3.46 -23.59 -9.93
C TYR A 224 3.07 -23.41 -8.46
N LEU A 225 2.80 -24.49 -7.73
CA LEU A 225 2.46 -24.38 -6.30
C LEU A 225 3.62 -23.78 -5.50
N SER A 226 4.87 -24.18 -5.80
CA SER A 226 6.07 -23.63 -5.16
C SER A 226 6.21 -22.14 -5.47
N ARG A 227 5.91 -21.70 -6.70
CA ARG A 227 5.84 -20.29 -7.07
C ARG A 227 4.80 -19.54 -6.24
N THR A 228 3.56 -20.07 -6.15
CA THR A 228 2.49 -19.45 -5.37
C THR A 228 2.84 -19.33 -3.88
N GLN A 229 3.47 -20.35 -3.29
CA GLN A 229 3.97 -20.30 -1.91
C GLN A 229 5.08 -19.26 -1.71
N ARG A 230 5.92 -19.06 -2.71
CA ARG A 230 6.96 -18.02 -2.70
C ARG A 230 6.34 -16.63 -2.80
N GLN A 231 5.34 -16.47 -3.65
CA GLN A 231 4.56 -15.23 -3.76
C GLN A 231 3.84 -14.91 -2.45
N GLU A 232 3.23 -15.90 -1.79
CA GLU A 232 2.63 -15.75 -0.46
C GLU A 232 3.67 -15.25 0.56
N ARG A 233 4.84 -15.88 0.61
CA ARG A 233 5.93 -15.47 1.51
C ARG A 233 6.35 -14.04 1.24
N PHE A 234 6.50 -13.67 -0.03
CA PHE A 234 6.87 -12.31 -0.41
C PHE A 234 5.86 -11.28 0.10
N VAL A 235 4.57 -11.52 -0.09
CA VAL A 235 3.51 -10.61 0.38
C VAL A 235 3.53 -10.49 1.90
N LYS A 236 3.72 -11.59 2.63
CA LYS A 236 3.86 -11.61 4.11
C LYS A 236 5.03 -10.76 4.57
N GLU A 237 6.21 -10.99 3.99
CA GLU A 237 7.43 -10.28 4.38
C GLU A 237 7.34 -8.80 4.00
N PHE A 238 6.77 -8.47 2.83
CA PHE A 238 6.55 -7.08 2.43
C PHE A 238 5.62 -6.34 3.40
N TYR A 239 4.53 -6.98 3.82
CA TYR A 239 3.64 -6.41 4.81
C TYR A 239 4.34 -6.22 6.16
N ASN A 240 5.08 -7.23 6.62
CA ASN A 240 5.81 -7.22 7.88
C ASN A 240 6.88 -6.10 7.90
N GLU A 241 7.60 -5.91 6.81
CA GLU A 241 8.55 -4.80 6.65
C GLU A 241 7.83 -3.45 6.73
N ARG A 242 6.66 -3.33 6.09
CA ARG A 242 5.86 -2.09 6.10
C ARG A 242 5.16 -1.82 7.43
N GLU A 243 4.85 -2.85 8.23
CA GLU A 243 4.23 -2.69 9.55
C GLU A 243 5.09 -1.82 10.48
N ASN A 244 6.41 -1.91 10.36
CA ASN A 244 7.35 -1.15 11.18
C ASN A 244 7.42 0.35 10.81
N HIS A 245 6.79 0.78 9.73
CA HIS A 245 6.76 2.18 9.32
C HIS A 245 5.57 2.94 9.94
N PHE A 246 5.74 4.24 10.15
CA PHE A 246 4.66 5.11 10.61
C PHE A 246 3.46 5.05 9.66
N GLY A 247 2.25 4.97 10.19
CA GLY A 247 1.02 4.89 9.39
C GLY A 247 0.87 6.01 8.35
N ILE A 248 1.34 7.23 8.65
CA ILE A 248 1.37 8.36 7.69
C ILE A 248 2.34 8.06 6.54
N ALA A 249 3.52 7.51 6.82
CA ALA A 249 4.49 7.17 5.78
C ALA A 249 3.93 6.09 4.84
N ASN A 250 3.26 5.08 5.39
CA ASN A 250 2.58 4.06 4.60
C ASN A 250 1.43 4.63 3.75
N ALA A 251 0.64 5.55 4.30
CA ALA A 251 -0.44 6.20 3.56
C ALA A 251 0.10 7.03 2.38
N ILE A 252 1.20 7.78 2.58
CA ILE A 252 1.87 8.53 1.51
C ILE A 252 2.44 7.58 0.46
N PHE A 253 3.11 6.51 0.89
CA PHE A 253 3.64 5.48 0.00
C PHE A 253 2.52 4.88 -0.85
N MET A 254 1.44 4.40 -0.24
CA MET A 254 0.30 3.83 -0.94
C MET A 254 -0.36 4.82 -1.88
N TYR A 255 -0.53 6.08 -1.49
CA TYR A 255 -1.08 7.11 -2.38
C TYR A 255 -0.21 7.30 -3.64
N ARG A 256 1.10 7.41 -3.46
CA ARG A 256 2.03 7.63 -4.59
C ARG A 256 2.11 6.42 -5.51
N PHE A 257 2.20 5.24 -4.94
CA PHE A 257 2.28 3.98 -5.68
C PHE A 257 0.98 3.67 -6.42
N TRP A 258 -0.17 3.80 -5.73
CA TRP A 258 -1.47 3.40 -6.28
C TRP A 258 -1.90 4.21 -7.49
N ASN A 259 -1.39 5.43 -7.67
CA ASN A 259 -1.60 6.21 -8.90
C ASN A 259 -0.95 5.58 -10.15
N GLN A 260 -0.10 4.57 -9.98
CA GLN A 260 0.54 3.84 -11.08
C GLN A 260 -0.10 2.47 -11.33
N VAL A 261 -1.02 2.05 -10.46
CA VAL A 261 -1.74 0.77 -10.53
C VAL A 261 -3.02 0.94 -11.33
N GLN A 262 -3.31 -0.01 -12.22
CA GLN A 262 -4.60 -0.06 -12.90
C GLN A 262 -5.66 -0.62 -11.94
N SER A 263 -6.52 0.25 -11.41
CA SER A 263 -7.51 -0.11 -10.40
C SER A 263 -8.75 0.76 -10.47
N ASN A 264 -9.88 0.21 -10.04
CA ASN A 264 -11.10 1.00 -9.78
C ASN A 264 -11.18 1.52 -8.32
N ILE A 265 -10.15 1.28 -7.51
CA ILE A 265 -10.00 1.86 -6.17
C ILE A 265 -9.15 3.13 -6.30
N SER A 266 -9.62 4.25 -5.75
CA SER A 266 -8.84 5.48 -5.81
C SER A 266 -7.57 5.41 -4.94
N ALA A 267 -6.49 6.09 -5.35
CA ALA A 267 -5.27 6.20 -4.54
C ALA A 267 -5.52 6.80 -3.16
N LYS A 268 -6.52 7.68 -3.04
CA LYS A 268 -6.93 8.27 -1.77
C LYS A 268 -7.57 7.23 -0.84
N ASP A 269 -8.43 6.36 -1.37
CA ASP A 269 -9.06 5.30 -0.59
C ASP A 269 -8.04 4.24 -0.14
N MET A 270 -7.09 3.90 -1.01
CA MET A 270 -6.00 2.99 -0.64
C MET A 270 -5.06 3.58 0.41
N ALA A 271 -4.74 4.87 0.33
CA ALA A 271 -3.96 5.54 1.36
C ALA A 271 -4.71 5.59 2.70
N ALA A 272 -6.03 5.82 2.67
CA ALA A 272 -6.87 5.77 3.87
C ALA A 272 -6.91 4.36 4.48
N LEU A 273 -7.05 3.32 3.65
CA LEU A 273 -7.00 1.93 4.10
C LEU A 273 -5.63 1.59 4.73
N ALA A 274 -4.53 1.97 4.08
CA ALA A 274 -3.18 1.77 4.61
C ALA A 274 -2.98 2.49 5.96
N PHE A 275 -3.56 3.67 6.14
CA PHE A 275 -3.53 4.37 7.41
C PHE A 275 -4.42 3.69 8.47
N ASP A 276 -5.58 3.19 8.10
CA ASP A 276 -6.50 2.48 8.99
C ASP A 276 -5.93 1.15 9.48
N PHE A 277 -5.12 0.50 8.65
CA PHE A 277 -4.44 -0.76 8.96
C PHE A 277 -3.04 -0.57 9.58
N LYS A 278 -2.67 0.67 9.94
CA LYS A 278 -1.44 0.90 10.72
C LYS A 278 -1.48 0.11 12.02
N ASN A 279 -0.37 -0.49 12.40
CA ASN A 279 -0.23 -1.31 13.60
C ASN A 279 -1.12 -2.59 13.63
N VAL A 280 -1.65 -3.01 12.49
CA VAL A 280 -2.28 -4.33 12.37
C VAL A 280 -1.16 -5.34 12.17
N PRO A 281 -1.00 -6.33 13.06
CA PRO A 281 0.10 -7.28 12.94
C PRO A 281 -0.11 -8.24 11.76
N VAL A 282 0.97 -8.77 11.21
CA VAL A 282 0.92 -9.75 10.11
C VAL A 282 0.07 -10.98 10.47
N SER A 283 -0.05 -11.29 11.77
CA SER A 283 -0.93 -12.38 12.25
C SER A 283 -2.43 -12.15 12.03
N ALA A 284 -2.84 -10.92 11.74
CA ALA A 284 -4.22 -10.59 11.36
C ALA A 284 -4.46 -10.71 9.84
N ILE A 285 -3.42 -11.07 9.09
CA ILE A 285 -3.51 -11.37 7.67
C ILE A 285 -3.39 -12.88 7.51
N HIS A 286 -4.47 -13.51 7.11
CA HIS A 286 -4.51 -14.94 6.87
C HIS A 286 -4.30 -15.22 5.40
N PHE A 287 -3.45 -16.18 5.09
CA PHE A 287 -3.16 -16.59 3.72
C PHE A 287 -3.67 -18.00 3.47
N TYR A 288 -4.28 -18.17 2.31
CA TYR A 288 -4.80 -19.44 1.84
C TYR A 288 -4.37 -19.63 0.38
N ILE A 289 -4.01 -20.85 0.02
CA ILE A 289 -3.78 -21.24 -1.37
C ILE A 289 -4.86 -22.26 -1.74
N LEU A 290 -5.59 -22.00 -2.83
CA LEU A 290 -6.69 -22.82 -3.28
C LEU A 290 -6.19 -24.06 -4.04
#